data_a410593e74d0fb0c765d4d3999b3fa8e
#
_entry.id   a410593e74d0fb0c765d4d3999b3fa8e
#
_cell.length_a   1.000
_cell.length_b   1.000
_cell.length_c   1.000
_cell.angle_alpha   90.00
_cell.angle_beta   90.00
_cell.angle_gamma   90.00
#
_symmetry.space_group_name_H-M   'P 1'
#
loop_
_entity.id
_entity.type
_entity.pdbx_description
1 polymer ?
#
loop_
_entity_poly.entity_id
_entity_poly.type
_entity_poly.pdbx_seq_one_letter_code
_entity_poly.pdbx_strand_id
1 'polypeptide(L)'
;MQHLDGALQPADMRPQVAVVVAEGEIAGGELPPGQVGGESTAALLRAARDDDNVKALVLRVNSPGGEVFASEQIRREVAALKEAGKPVVVSMGDVAASGGYWISMNADRIYADPSTITGSIGIFGLFPTANRALDKIGVHTDGVGTTRYAGAFDVTRPLEPGVGVIVQSVIDKGYRDFTGKVAQARGRSVEQIDAVARGRVWTGEQARQRGLVDAFGGIDAAVADAAARAKLGKPNAWQTRYIEQSAKPFEQWFGGLVASHAGLGLLRASGVGEALLLEHVASQARAPLRFIEDALRKRGSVRVTPLAHCFCTSTP
;
A
#
# COMPACT_ATOMS: atom_id res chain seq x y z
N MET A 1 -8.59 48.04 1.12
CA MET A 1 -9.26 47.50 -0.09
C MET A 1 -8.18 46.93 -0.98
N GLN A 2 -7.86 45.64 -0.83
CA GLN A 2 -6.97 44.91 -1.73
C GLN A 2 -7.72 43.64 -2.15
N HIS A 3 -7.99 43.62 -3.40
CA HIS A 3 -8.43 42.62 -4.36
C HIS A 3 -8.68 41.20 -3.86
N LEU A 4 -9.95 40.85 -3.78
CA LEU A 4 -10.49 39.48 -3.88
C LEU A 4 -10.69 39.17 -5.39
N ASP A 5 -9.61 39.10 -6.14
CA ASP A 5 -9.62 38.53 -7.50
C ASP A 5 -9.18 37.07 -7.44
N GLY A 6 -9.92 36.28 -6.68
CA GLY A 6 -9.99 34.85 -6.94
C GLY A 6 -10.91 34.64 -8.13
N ALA A 7 -10.48 35.01 -9.34
CA ALA A 7 -11.17 34.64 -10.54
C ALA A 7 -11.36 33.12 -10.52
N LEU A 8 -12.62 32.69 -10.51
CA LEU A 8 -13.02 31.32 -10.77
C LEU A 8 -12.44 30.96 -12.14
N GLN A 9 -11.25 30.34 -12.16
CA GLN A 9 -10.73 29.78 -13.39
C GLN A 9 -11.78 28.79 -13.87
N PRO A 10 -12.26 28.88 -15.12
CA PRO A 10 -13.19 27.89 -15.64
C PRO A 10 -12.59 26.53 -15.45
N ALA A 11 -13.37 25.60 -14.90
CA ALA A 11 -12.92 24.23 -14.69
C ALA A 11 -12.36 23.71 -16.02
N ASP A 12 -11.10 23.27 -16.01
CA ASP A 12 -10.47 22.74 -17.21
C ASP A 12 -11.20 21.45 -17.61
N MET A 13 -11.96 21.53 -18.69
CA MET A 13 -12.82 20.45 -19.20
C MET A 13 -12.06 19.46 -20.09
N ARG A 14 -10.74 19.60 -20.24
CA ARG A 14 -9.97 18.65 -21.04
C ARG A 14 -10.01 17.25 -20.42
N PRO A 15 -9.99 16.20 -21.26
CA PRO A 15 -9.83 14.83 -20.79
C PRO A 15 -8.62 14.68 -19.88
N GLN A 16 -8.72 13.84 -18.87
CA GLN A 16 -7.72 13.71 -17.81
C GLN A 16 -7.12 12.32 -17.77
N VAL A 17 -5.80 12.27 -17.54
CA VAL A 17 -5.10 11.11 -17.00
C VAL A 17 -4.99 11.32 -15.50
N ALA A 18 -5.71 10.52 -14.73
CA ALA A 18 -5.64 10.58 -13.28
C ALA A 18 -4.36 9.89 -12.77
N VAL A 19 -3.75 10.44 -11.73
CA VAL A 19 -2.64 9.82 -11.01
C VAL A 19 -3.07 9.62 -9.57
N VAL A 20 -3.03 8.36 -9.10
CA VAL A 20 -3.20 7.99 -7.70
C VAL A 20 -1.88 7.46 -7.17
N VAL A 21 -1.44 7.96 -6.01
CA VAL A 21 -0.19 7.55 -5.38
C VAL A 21 -0.47 6.58 -4.25
N ALA A 22 0.19 5.43 -4.29
CA ALA A 22 0.20 4.40 -3.24
C ALA A 22 1.62 4.30 -2.69
N GLU A 23 1.91 5.10 -1.66
CA GLU A 23 3.23 5.21 -1.03
C GLU A 23 3.20 4.76 0.42
N GLY A 24 4.14 3.90 0.80
CA GLY A 24 4.27 3.35 2.16
C GLY A 24 3.64 1.97 2.32
N GLU A 25 3.52 1.54 3.58
CA GLU A 25 2.96 0.24 3.95
C GLU A 25 1.45 0.18 3.69
N ILE A 26 0.99 -0.98 3.21
CA ILE A 26 -0.45 -1.22 2.94
C ILE A 26 -1.10 -1.80 4.19
N ALA A 27 -2.12 -1.12 4.71
CA ALA A 27 -2.90 -1.60 5.86
C ALA A 27 -4.40 -1.32 5.68
N GLY A 28 -5.22 -1.95 6.52
CA GLY A 28 -6.67 -1.79 6.46
C GLY A 28 -7.17 -0.41 6.87
N GLY A 29 -8.33 -0.02 6.37
CA GLY A 29 -9.04 1.21 6.74
C GLY A 29 -8.59 2.45 5.97
N GLU A 30 -8.96 3.62 6.52
CA GLU A 30 -8.56 4.93 6.03
C GLU A 30 -7.26 5.36 6.71
N LEU A 31 -6.22 5.58 5.92
CA LEU A 31 -4.90 6.01 6.41
C LEU A 31 -4.49 7.34 5.79
N PRO A 32 -3.70 8.15 6.51
CA PRO A 32 -3.20 9.42 5.99
C PRO A 32 -2.19 9.23 4.86
N PRO A 33 -1.86 10.29 4.09
CA PRO A 33 -0.77 10.28 3.12
C PRO A 33 0.55 9.77 3.72
N GLY A 34 1.34 9.03 2.92
CA GLY A 34 2.56 8.33 3.37
C GLY A 34 2.30 6.92 3.90
N GLN A 35 1.04 6.49 3.92
CA GLN A 35 0.60 5.12 4.15
C GLN A 35 -0.49 4.75 3.14
N VAL A 36 -0.63 3.47 2.83
CA VAL A 36 -1.61 2.99 1.86
C VAL A 36 -2.77 2.33 2.59
N GLY A 37 -3.84 3.09 2.81
CA GLY A 37 -5.07 2.54 3.39
C GLY A 37 -5.90 1.80 2.34
N GLY A 38 -6.33 0.58 2.65
CA GLY A 38 -7.15 -0.20 1.73
C GLY A 38 -8.43 0.52 1.32
N GLU A 39 -9.12 1.13 2.29
CA GLU A 39 -10.36 1.87 2.06
C GLU A 39 -10.12 3.22 1.40
N SER A 40 -9.18 4.01 1.93
CA SER A 40 -8.89 5.34 1.41
C SER A 40 -8.33 5.31 -0.01
N THR A 41 -7.39 4.40 -0.32
CA THR A 41 -6.85 4.26 -1.68
C THR A 41 -7.90 3.71 -2.65
N ALA A 42 -8.69 2.72 -2.24
CA ALA A 42 -9.82 2.24 -3.04
C ALA A 42 -10.84 3.35 -3.33
N ALA A 43 -11.11 4.24 -2.39
CA ALA A 43 -11.98 5.39 -2.60
C ALA A 43 -11.44 6.37 -3.65
N LEU A 44 -10.13 6.64 -3.67
CA LEU A 44 -9.50 7.48 -4.71
C LEU A 44 -9.62 6.85 -6.10
N LEU A 45 -9.39 5.54 -6.20
CA LEU A 45 -9.55 4.81 -7.46
C LEU A 45 -11.01 4.80 -7.94
N ARG A 46 -11.95 4.67 -7.01
CA ARG A 46 -13.38 4.74 -7.31
C ARG A 46 -13.78 6.14 -7.79
N ALA A 47 -13.29 7.19 -7.13
CA ALA A 47 -13.51 8.57 -7.58
C ALA A 47 -12.96 8.79 -9.00
N ALA A 48 -11.79 8.22 -9.33
CA ALA A 48 -11.26 8.26 -10.70
C ALA A 48 -12.13 7.48 -11.69
N ARG A 49 -12.70 6.34 -11.26
CA ARG A 49 -13.60 5.54 -12.10
C ARG A 49 -14.90 6.28 -12.41
N ASP A 50 -15.46 6.94 -11.41
CA ASP A 50 -16.78 7.56 -11.48
C ASP A 50 -16.75 8.98 -12.10
N ASP A 51 -15.57 9.59 -12.27
CA ASP A 51 -15.40 10.89 -12.93
C ASP A 51 -15.29 10.73 -14.45
N ASP A 52 -16.29 11.26 -15.16
CA ASP A 52 -16.36 11.19 -16.62
C ASP A 52 -15.22 11.95 -17.34
N ASN A 53 -14.56 12.89 -16.71
CA ASN A 53 -13.40 13.58 -17.29
C ASN A 53 -12.14 12.73 -17.26
N VAL A 54 -12.04 11.77 -16.33
CA VAL A 54 -10.93 10.83 -16.23
C VAL A 54 -11.09 9.74 -17.29
N LYS A 55 -10.13 9.67 -18.22
CA LYS A 55 -10.12 8.70 -19.33
C LYS A 55 -9.12 7.58 -19.16
N ALA A 56 -8.11 7.75 -18.33
CA ALA A 56 -7.13 6.74 -17.95
C ALA A 56 -6.60 7.01 -16.54
N LEU A 57 -5.99 6.00 -15.93
CA LEU A 57 -5.38 6.11 -14.62
C LEU A 57 -3.93 5.63 -14.63
N VAL A 58 -3.07 6.35 -13.93
CA VAL A 58 -1.74 5.88 -13.52
C VAL A 58 -1.76 5.63 -12.02
N LEU A 59 -1.46 4.40 -11.62
CA LEU A 59 -1.21 4.07 -10.22
C LEU A 59 0.30 4.11 -9.97
N ARG A 60 0.75 5.12 -9.22
CA ARG A 60 2.14 5.24 -8.78
C ARG A 60 2.31 4.43 -7.50
N VAL A 61 3.14 3.38 -7.54
CA VAL A 61 3.34 2.45 -6.42
C VAL A 61 4.75 2.57 -5.89
N ASN A 62 4.89 2.97 -4.63
CA ASN A 62 6.15 2.96 -3.87
C ASN A 62 5.89 2.29 -2.50
N SER A 63 5.76 0.95 -2.50
CA SER A 63 5.26 0.21 -1.34
C SER A 63 5.95 -1.15 -1.19
N PRO A 64 6.39 -1.50 0.03
CA PRO A 64 6.90 -2.83 0.35
C PRO A 64 5.79 -3.90 0.46
N GLY A 65 4.53 -3.48 0.41
CA GLY A 65 3.37 -4.34 0.62
C GLY A 65 2.71 -4.14 1.99
N GLY A 66 2.06 -5.17 2.50
CA GLY A 66 1.33 -5.13 3.77
C GLY A 66 0.16 -6.12 3.83
N GLU A 67 -0.97 -5.70 4.36
CA GLU A 67 -2.14 -6.55 4.55
C GLU A 67 -2.75 -7.04 3.22
N VAL A 68 -2.99 -8.35 3.15
CA VAL A 68 -3.56 -9.01 1.95
C VAL A 68 -4.96 -8.46 1.62
N PHE A 69 -5.80 -8.29 2.65
CA PHE A 69 -7.17 -7.82 2.44
C PHE A 69 -7.20 -6.39 1.87
N ALA A 70 -6.40 -5.48 2.43
CA ALA A 70 -6.26 -4.11 1.95
C ALA A 70 -5.72 -4.07 0.51
N SER A 71 -4.69 -4.89 0.22
CA SER A 71 -4.15 -5.02 -1.14
C SER A 71 -5.20 -5.54 -2.14
N GLU A 72 -6.05 -6.48 -1.71
CA GLU A 72 -7.12 -7.01 -2.56
C GLU A 72 -8.24 -5.97 -2.80
N GLN A 73 -8.58 -5.15 -1.80
CA GLN A 73 -9.54 -4.04 -1.99
C GLN A 73 -9.06 -3.10 -3.09
N ILE A 74 -7.80 -2.67 -3.04
CA ILE A 74 -7.20 -1.76 -4.04
C ILE A 74 -7.16 -2.45 -5.41
N ARG A 75 -6.68 -3.70 -5.50
CA ARG A 75 -6.61 -4.45 -6.75
C ARG A 75 -7.99 -4.57 -7.44
N ARG A 76 -9.06 -4.75 -6.66
CA ARG A 76 -10.43 -4.85 -7.21
C ARG A 76 -10.85 -3.54 -7.86
N GLU A 77 -10.53 -2.40 -7.30
CA GLU A 77 -10.83 -1.11 -7.93
C GLU A 77 -9.99 -0.87 -9.20
N VAL A 78 -8.73 -1.35 -9.23
CA VAL A 78 -7.93 -1.37 -10.45
C VAL A 78 -8.60 -2.20 -11.54
N ALA A 79 -9.13 -3.38 -11.20
CA ALA A 79 -9.86 -4.21 -12.15
C ALA A 79 -11.17 -3.54 -12.62
N ALA A 80 -11.92 -2.93 -11.69
CA ALA A 80 -13.18 -2.23 -11.99
C ALA A 80 -12.97 -1.00 -12.89
N LEU A 81 -11.85 -0.27 -12.76
CA LEU A 81 -11.47 0.80 -13.68
C LEU A 81 -11.32 0.27 -15.11
N LYS A 82 -10.64 -0.85 -15.29
CA LYS A 82 -10.46 -1.48 -16.61
C LYS A 82 -11.79 -1.98 -17.18
N GLU A 83 -12.64 -2.59 -16.34
CA GLU A 83 -13.99 -3.02 -16.74
C GLU A 83 -14.87 -1.83 -17.17
N ALA A 84 -14.66 -0.64 -16.56
CA ALA A 84 -15.29 0.61 -16.98
C ALA A 84 -14.67 1.22 -18.26
N GLY A 85 -13.73 0.53 -18.90
CA GLY A 85 -13.09 0.99 -20.14
C GLY A 85 -12.01 2.06 -19.94
N LYS A 86 -11.55 2.29 -18.71
CA LYS A 86 -10.47 3.23 -18.39
C LYS A 86 -9.16 2.47 -18.26
N PRO A 87 -8.19 2.63 -19.18
CA PRO A 87 -6.89 1.99 -19.08
C PRO A 87 -6.18 2.34 -17.78
N VAL A 88 -5.54 1.35 -17.16
CA VAL A 88 -4.74 1.54 -15.95
C VAL A 88 -3.29 1.16 -16.24
N VAL A 89 -2.38 2.10 -16.02
CA VAL A 89 -0.94 1.89 -16.12
C VAL A 89 -0.32 2.03 -14.73
N VAL A 90 0.60 1.13 -14.38
CA VAL A 90 1.35 1.22 -13.13
C VAL A 90 2.73 1.82 -13.39
N SER A 91 3.13 2.78 -12.55
CA SER A 91 4.51 3.27 -12.43
C SER A 91 5.06 2.87 -11.07
N MET A 92 5.98 1.92 -11.04
CA MET A 92 6.66 1.52 -9.82
C MET A 92 7.71 2.57 -9.42
N GLY A 93 7.84 2.82 -8.12
CA GLY A 93 8.90 3.61 -7.51
C GLY A 93 10.13 2.76 -7.21
N ASP A 94 10.80 3.10 -6.09
CA ASP A 94 11.97 2.35 -5.64
C ASP A 94 11.61 0.94 -5.22
N VAL A 95 10.42 0.79 -4.59
CA VAL A 95 9.89 -0.49 -4.14
C VAL A 95 8.43 -0.65 -4.57
N ALA A 96 8.10 -1.77 -5.19
CA ALA A 96 6.72 -2.17 -5.47
C ALA A 96 6.61 -3.70 -5.35
N ALA A 97 6.67 -4.18 -4.10
CA ALA A 97 6.87 -5.58 -3.80
C ALA A 97 5.70 -6.16 -2.97
N SER A 98 5.50 -7.46 -3.06
CA SER A 98 4.52 -8.18 -2.26
C SER A 98 3.10 -7.61 -2.43
N GLY A 99 2.48 -7.01 -1.41
CA GLY A 99 1.22 -6.28 -1.53
C GLY A 99 1.28 -5.15 -2.57
N GLY A 100 2.44 -4.47 -2.72
CA GLY A 100 2.68 -3.48 -3.77
C GLY A 100 2.62 -4.08 -5.17
N TYR A 101 3.12 -5.31 -5.35
CA TYR A 101 2.94 -6.06 -6.61
C TYR A 101 1.48 -6.54 -6.77
N TRP A 102 0.81 -6.92 -5.66
CA TRP A 102 -0.60 -7.33 -5.66
C TRP A 102 -1.52 -6.25 -6.24
N ILE A 103 -1.34 -5.00 -5.83
CA ILE A 103 -2.15 -3.87 -6.36
C ILE A 103 -1.78 -3.50 -7.79
N SER A 104 -0.59 -3.89 -8.26
CA SER A 104 -0.04 -3.57 -9.58
C SER A 104 -0.40 -4.59 -10.66
N MET A 105 -0.57 -5.87 -10.30
CA MET A 105 -0.58 -6.99 -11.26
C MET A 105 -1.64 -6.90 -12.35
N ASN A 106 -2.80 -6.26 -12.07
CA ASN A 106 -3.92 -6.17 -13.01
C ASN A 106 -3.83 -5.00 -14.00
N ALA A 107 -2.80 -4.15 -13.92
CA ALA A 107 -2.61 -3.03 -14.84
C ALA A 107 -2.47 -3.51 -16.30
N ASP A 108 -2.81 -2.64 -17.25
CA ASP A 108 -2.61 -2.88 -18.68
C ASP A 108 -1.13 -2.83 -19.06
N ARG A 109 -0.34 -2.10 -18.29
CA ARG A 109 1.11 -2.04 -18.40
C ARG A 109 1.75 -1.66 -17.08
N ILE A 110 2.89 -2.25 -16.78
CA ILE A 110 3.67 -2.01 -15.57
C ILE A 110 5.04 -1.46 -15.99
N TYR A 111 5.33 -0.24 -15.55
CA TYR A 111 6.62 0.41 -15.70
C TYR A 111 7.42 0.33 -14.40
N ALA A 112 8.72 0.10 -14.51
CA ALA A 112 9.66 0.12 -13.40
C ALA A 112 11.00 0.72 -13.85
N ASP A 113 11.80 1.20 -12.91
CA ASP A 113 13.22 1.43 -13.14
C ASP A 113 13.97 0.08 -13.11
N PRO A 114 15.08 -0.09 -13.84
CA PRO A 114 15.91 -1.31 -13.73
C PRO A 114 16.31 -1.67 -12.30
N SER A 115 16.47 -0.69 -11.44
CA SER A 115 16.85 -0.83 -10.02
C SER A 115 15.66 -1.02 -9.08
N THR A 116 14.41 -0.80 -9.51
CA THR A 116 13.21 -0.99 -8.70
C THR A 116 13.21 -2.36 -8.03
N ILE A 117 12.94 -2.40 -6.74
CA ILE A 117 12.75 -3.66 -6.00
C ILE A 117 11.29 -4.10 -6.12
N THR A 118 11.06 -5.29 -6.69
CA THR A 118 9.72 -5.81 -6.93
C THR A 118 9.63 -7.33 -6.76
N GLY A 119 8.49 -7.93 -7.14
CA GLY A 119 8.22 -9.34 -6.90
C GLY A 119 7.75 -9.58 -5.47
N SER A 120 8.51 -10.35 -4.69
CA SER A 120 8.11 -10.78 -3.33
C SER A 120 6.69 -11.39 -3.31
N ILE A 121 6.38 -12.17 -4.39
CA ILE A 121 5.10 -12.86 -4.51
C ILE A 121 5.10 -14.03 -3.52
N GLY A 122 4.57 -13.76 -2.34
CA GLY A 122 4.55 -14.68 -1.21
C GLY A 122 3.64 -14.19 -0.10
N ILE A 123 3.28 -15.10 0.80
CA ILE A 123 2.46 -14.82 1.99
C ILE A 123 3.20 -15.37 3.20
N PHE A 124 3.20 -14.63 4.28
CA PHE A 124 3.65 -15.11 5.57
C PHE A 124 2.70 -14.66 6.68
N GLY A 125 2.78 -15.32 7.82
CA GLY A 125 2.10 -14.94 9.05
C GLY A 125 3.06 -15.04 10.21
N LEU A 126 3.03 -14.06 11.11
CA LEU A 126 3.81 -14.07 12.34
C LEU A 126 2.87 -14.21 13.53
N PHE A 127 3.12 -15.23 14.35
CA PHE A 127 2.42 -15.46 15.61
C PHE A 127 3.44 -15.54 16.74
N PRO A 128 3.72 -14.43 17.45
CA PRO A 128 4.66 -14.44 18.56
C PRO A 128 4.03 -15.13 19.78
N THR A 129 4.82 -15.93 20.52
CA THR A 129 4.45 -16.44 21.84
C THR A 129 5.49 -16.03 22.89
N ALA A 130 5.06 -15.65 24.07
CA ALA A 130 5.91 -15.21 25.17
C ALA A 130 6.03 -16.24 26.31
N ASN A 131 5.38 -17.40 26.19
CA ASN A 131 5.35 -18.41 27.25
C ASN A 131 6.75 -18.78 27.78
N ARG A 132 7.72 -19.06 26.89
CA ARG A 132 9.10 -19.38 27.28
C ARG A 132 9.85 -18.26 28.00
N ALA A 133 9.51 -16.99 27.68
CA ALA A 133 10.08 -15.83 28.36
C ALA A 133 9.47 -15.67 29.76
N LEU A 134 8.18 -15.89 29.89
CA LEU A 134 7.45 -15.85 31.16
C LEU A 134 7.90 -16.98 32.09
N ASP A 135 8.09 -18.21 31.59
CA ASP A 135 8.61 -19.33 32.33
C ASP A 135 9.97 -19.05 33.00
N LYS A 136 10.87 -18.32 32.30
CA LYS A 136 12.19 -17.93 32.84
C LYS A 136 12.11 -17.00 34.05
N ILE A 137 11.04 -16.28 34.22
CA ILE A 137 10.81 -15.37 35.37
C ILE A 137 9.77 -15.93 36.34
N GLY A 138 9.41 -17.22 36.20
CA GLY A 138 8.47 -17.90 37.09
C GLY A 138 7.01 -17.48 36.93
N VAL A 139 6.65 -16.87 35.81
CA VAL A 139 5.27 -16.45 35.51
C VAL A 139 4.62 -17.50 34.60
N HIS A 140 3.50 -18.05 35.07
CA HIS A 140 2.71 -19.02 34.31
C HIS A 140 1.30 -18.48 34.11
N THR A 141 0.72 -18.75 32.92
CA THR A 141 -0.64 -18.33 32.58
C THR A 141 -1.55 -19.53 32.50
N ASP A 142 -2.66 -19.46 33.21
CA ASP A 142 -3.74 -20.43 33.18
C ASP A 142 -5.07 -19.75 32.77
N GLY A 143 -6.10 -20.56 32.50
CA GLY A 143 -7.43 -20.04 32.16
C GLY A 143 -8.41 -21.16 31.85
N VAL A 144 -9.67 -20.85 32.08
CA VAL A 144 -10.81 -21.72 31.78
C VAL A 144 -11.43 -21.31 30.45
N GLY A 145 -11.64 -22.28 29.57
CA GLY A 145 -12.29 -22.11 28.29
C GLY A 145 -13.48 -23.06 28.10
N THR A 146 -14.50 -22.61 27.42
CA THR A 146 -15.69 -23.43 27.08
C THR A 146 -15.49 -24.26 25.81
N THR A 147 -14.42 -24.03 25.07
CA THR A 147 -14.09 -24.77 23.84
C THR A 147 -12.59 -25.08 23.80
N ARG A 148 -12.20 -26.08 22.99
CA ARG A 148 -10.79 -26.46 22.77
C ARG A 148 -9.90 -25.28 22.36
N TYR A 149 -10.45 -24.34 21.58
CA TYR A 149 -9.71 -23.20 21.05
C TYR A 149 -9.94 -21.92 21.87
N ALA A 150 -10.56 -21.99 23.04
CA ALA A 150 -10.63 -20.84 23.93
C ALA A 150 -9.21 -20.42 24.36
N GLY A 151 -8.88 -19.14 24.17
CA GLY A 151 -7.52 -18.64 24.41
C GLY A 151 -6.48 -19.04 23.35
N ALA A 152 -6.89 -19.54 22.19
CA ALA A 152 -5.99 -19.98 21.10
C ALA A 152 -5.00 -18.92 20.62
N PHE A 153 -5.33 -17.64 20.77
CA PHE A 153 -4.51 -16.49 20.41
C PHE A 153 -3.89 -15.76 21.62
N ASP A 154 -3.89 -16.40 22.78
CA ASP A 154 -3.21 -15.89 23.96
C ASP A 154 -1.69 -16.07 23.79
N VAL A 155 -0.99 -14.95 23.60
CA VAL A 155 0.47 -14.91 23.38
C VAL A 155 1.27 -15.40 24.60
N THR A 156 0.65 -15.46 25.78
CA THR A 156 1.29 -15.94 27.02
C THR A 156 1.29 -17.47 27.14
N ARG A 157 0.61 -18.15 26.23
CA ARG A 157 0.49 -19.60 26.17
C ARG A 157 1.24 -20.20 24.99
N PRO A 158 1.61 -21.47 25.00
CA PRO A 158 2.07 -22.18 23.83
C PRO A 158 0.99 -22.17 22.73
N LEU A 159 1.42 -22.06 21.48
CA LEU A 159 0.49 -22.19 20.35
C LEU A 159 -0.07 -23.63 20.33
N GLU A 160 -1.39 -23.75 20.36
CA GLU A 160 -2.05 -25.05 20.25
C GLU A 160 -1.84 -25.62 18.83
N PRO A 161 -1.42 -26.90 18.67
CA PRO A 161 -1.08 -27.45 17.36
C PRO A 161 -2.19 -27.34 16.30
N GLY A 162 -3.46 -27.49 16.68
CA GLY A 162 -4.58 -27.34 15.77
C GLY A 162 -4.73 -25.90 15.25
N VAL A 163 -4.39 -24.90 16.05
CA VAL A 163 -4.36 -23.49 15.62
C VAL A 163 -3.23 -23.28 14.61
N GLY A 164 -2.07 -23.90 14.82
CA GLY A 164 -0.96 -23.89 13.86
C GLY A 164 -1.39 -24.41 12.47
N VAL A 165 -2.15 -25.51 12.43
CA VAL A 165 -2.70 -26.05 11.17
C VAL A 165 -3.67 -25.08 10.50
N ILE A 166 -4.54 -24.43 11.27
CA ILE A 166 -5.48 -23.43 10.73
C ILE A 166 -4.70 -22.25 10.13
N VAL A 167 -3.73 -21.70 10.87
CA VAL A 167 -2.90 -20.59 10.39
C VAL A 167 -2.16 -20.97 9.12
N GLN A 168 -1.55 -22.16 9.07
CA GLN A 168 -0.87 -22.64 7.87
C GLN A 168 -1.82 -22.76 6.69
N SER A 169 -3.03 -23.27 6.88
CA SER A 169 -4.02 -23.38 5.81
C SER A 169 -4.42 -22.02 5.22
N VAL A 170 -4.49 -20.96 6.04
CA VAL A 170 -4.76 -19.59 5.61
C VAL A 170 -3.59 -19.05 4.79
N ILE A 171 -2.34 -19.30 5.21
CA ILE A 171 -1.13 -18.91 4.47
C ILE A 171 -1.08 -19.62 3.13
N ASP A 172 -1.29 -20.93 3.09
CA ASP A 172 -1.28 -21.73 1.86
C ASP A 172 -2.37 -21.27 0.88
N LYS A 173 -3.58 -20.97 1.40
CA LYS A 173 -4.64 -20.40 0.58
C LYS A 173 -4.26 -19.04 0.02
N GLY A 174 -3.73 -18.15 0.86
CA GLY A 174 -3.29 -16.82 0.45
C GLY A 174 -2.21 -16.89 -0.64
N TYR A 175 -1.26 -17.82 -0.52
CA TYR A 175 -0.24 -18.04 -1.54
C TYR A 175 -0.82 -18.53 -2.87
N ARG A 176 -1.72 -19.52 -2.82
CA ARG A 176 -2.42 -19.99 -4.04
C ARG A 176 -3.24 -18.88 -4.69
N ASP A 177 -3.94 -18.08 -3.90
CA ASP A 177 -4.72 -16.95 -4.41
C ASP A 177 -3.82 -15.90 -5.07
N PHE A 178 -2.67 -15.58 -4.47
CA PHE A 178 -1.72 -14.62 -5.03
C PHE A 178 -1.15 -15.11 -6.34
N THR A 179 -0.55 -16.31 -6.36
CA THR A 179 0.06 -16.89 -7.56
C THR A 179 -0.96 -17.09 -8.68
N GLY A 180 -2.18 -17.53 -8.35
CA GLY A 180 -3.27 -17.69 -9.30
C GLY A 180 -3.71 -16.37 -9.94
N LYS A 181 -3.87 -15.31 -9.13
CA LYS A 181 -4.22 -13.96 -9.63
C LYS A 181 -3.11 -13.37 -10.52
N VAL A 182 -1.84 -13.54 -10.12
CA VAL A 182 -0.71 -13.10 -10.95
C VAL A 182 -0.68 -13.89 -12.26
N ALA A 183 -0.88 -15.19 -12.20
CA ALA A 183 -0.92 -16.05 -13.40
C ALA A 183 -1.99 -15.56 -14.39
N GLN A 184 -3.20 -15.33 -13.90
CA GLN A 184 -4.29 -14.79 -14.70
C GLN A 184 -3.98 -13.39 -15.27
N ALA A 185 -3.48 -12.49 -14.44
CA ALA A 185 -3.18 -11.10 -14.84
C ALA A 185 -2.03 -11.00 -15.85
N ARG A 186 -1.05 -11.91 -15.76
CA ARG A 186 0.13 -11.92 -16.63
C ARG A 186 0.01 -12.90 -17.81
N GLY A 187 -1.13 -13.60 -17.97
CA GLY A 187 -1.37 -14.57 -19.04
C GLY A 187 -0.39 -15.76 -19.00
N ARG A 188 -0.07 -16.25 -17.80
CA ARG A 188 0.87 -17.34 -17.56
C ARG A 188 0.23 -18.48 -16.77
N SER A 189 0.88 -19.65 -16.75
CA SER A 189 0.45 -20.72 -15.86
C SER A 189 0.87 -20.47 -14.40
N VAL A 190 0.16 -21.08 -13.46
CA VAL A 190 0.49 -20.97 -12.02
C VAL A 190 1.89 -21.50 -11.73
N GLU A 191 2.32 -22.57 -12.42
CA GLU A 191 3.64 -23.17 -12.27
C GLU A 191 4.74 -22.22 -12.75
N GLN A 192 4.50 -21.48 -13.84
CA GLN A 192 5.44 -20.47 -14.34
C GLN A 192 5.58 -19.30 -13.36
N ILE A 193 4.48 -18.92 -12.71
CA ILE A 193 4.52 -17.89 -11.67
C ILE A 193 5.18 -18.43 -10.40
N ASP A 194 4.86 -19.65 -9.95
CA ASP A 194 5.50 -20.26 -8.79
C ASP A 194 7.03 -20.34 -8.93
N ALA A 195 7.50 -20.64 -10.16
CA ALA A 195 8.92 -20.66 -10.48
C ALA A 195 9.65 -19.32 -10.23
N VAL A 196 8.96 -18.18 -10.24
CA VAL A 196 9.50 -16.83 -9.98
C VAL A 196 8.93 -16.19 -8.71
N ALA A 197 8.00 -16.85 -8.02
CA ALA A 197 7.38 -16.45 -6.76
C ALA A 197 8.13 -16.95 -5.52
N ARG A 198 7.43 -17.51 -4.54
CA ARG A 198 7.94 -18.03 -3.26
C ARG A 198 8.64 -16.96 -2.42
N GLY A 199 8.09 -15.74 -2.43
CA GLY A 199 8.65 -14.60 -1.71
C GLY A 199 9.95 -14.04 -2.27
N ARG A 200 10.41 -14.51 -3.45
CA ARG A 200 11.66 -14.00 -4.05
C ARG A 200 11.49 -12.57 -4.53
N VAL A 201 12.51 -11.78 -4.30
CA VAL A 201 12.62 -10.38 -4.68
C VAL A 201 13.47 -10.26 -5.93
N TRP A 202 13.09 -9.35 -6.81
CA TRP A 202 13.74 -9.11 -8.10
C TRP A 202 14.01 -7.63 -8.29
N THR A 203 15.10 -7.29 -8.95
CA THR A 203 15.24 -5.94 -9.52
C THR A 203 14.25 -5.75 -10.67
N GLY A 204 13.95 -4.51 -11.05
CA GLY A 204 13.08 -4.22 -12.20
C GLY A 204 13.58 -4.87 -13.49
N GLU A 205 14.90 -4.89 -13.69
CA GLU A 205 15.52 -5.60 -14.82
C GLU A 205 15.24 -7.11 -14.77
N GLN A 206 15.48 -7.74 -13.64
CA GLN A 206 15.20 -9.17 -13.44
C GLN A 206 13.70 -9.49 -13.54
N ALA A 207 12.86 -8.61 -13.02
CA ALA A 207 11.40 -8.75 -13.07
C ALA A 207 10.87 -8.67 -14.51
N ARG A 208 11.44 -7.79 -15.34
CA ARG A 208 11.09 -7.69 -16.76
C ARG A 208 11.47 -8.97 -17.53
N GLN A 209 12.66 -9.52 -17.31
CA GLN A 209 13.08 -10.80 -17.91
C GLN A 209 12.15 -11.95 -17.52
N ARG A 210 11.52 -11.86 -16.34
CA ARG A 210 10.58 -12.83 -15.79
C ARG A 210 9.12 -12.54 -16.14
N GLY A 211 8.84 -11.47 -16.91
CA GLY A 211 7.50 -11.07 -17.33
C GLY A 211 6.62 -10.53 -16.21
N LEU A 212 7.21 -10.06 -15.11
CA LEU A 212 6.51 -9.41 -14.02
C LEU A 212 6.38 -7.89 -14.25
N VAL A 213 7.27 -7.30 -15.05
CA VAL A 213 7.29 -5.90 -15.48
C VAL A 213 7.29 -5.86 -17.01
N ASP A 214 6.65 -4.86 -17.62
CA ASP A 214 6.46 -4.78 -19.06
C ASP A 214 7.49 -3.86 -19.74
N ALA A 215 7.85 -2.74 -19.09
CA ALA A 215 8.75 -1.75 -19.69
C ALA A 215 9.54 -1.01 -18.62
N PHE A 216 10.66 -0.41 -19.04
CA PHE A 216 11.39 0.54 -18.23
C PHE A 216 10.88 1.95 -18.47
N GLY A 217 10.79 2.75 -17.40
CA GLY A 217 10.37 4.14 -17.44
C GLY A 217 9.80 4.63 -16.11
N GLY A 218 9.81 5.94 -15.95
CA GLY A 218 9.25 6.63 -14.80
C GLY A 218 7.76 6.97 -14.95
N ILE A 219 7.31 7.91 -14.12
CA ILE A 219 5.92 8.37 -14.09
C ILE A 219 5.49 9.00 -15.43
N ASP A 220 6.39 9.77 -16.08
CA ASP A 220 6.07 10.44 -17.34
C ASP A 220 5.82 9.47 -18.48
N ALA A 221 6.60 8.37 -18.55
CA ALA A 221 6.39 7.31 -19.51
C ALA A 221 5.04 6.59 -19.28
N ALA A 222 4.69 6.35 -18.02
CA ALA A 222 3.43 5.74 -17.65
C ALA A 222 2.22 6.63 -17.99
N VAL A 223 2.32 7.94 -17.73
CA VAL A 223 1.28 8.92 -18.06
C VAL A 223 1.09 9.03 -19.57
N ALA A 224 2.19 9.09 -20.34
CA ALA A 224 2.11 9.13 -21.80
C ALA A 224 1.49 7.85 -22.39
N ASP A 225 1.82 6.67 -21.85
CA ASP A 225 1.25 5.39 -22.28
C ASP A 225 -0.25 5.29 -21.91
N ALA A 226 -0.64 5.77 -20.72
CA ALA A 226 -2.04 5.81 -20.29
C ALA A 226 -2.87 6.71 -21.22
N ALA A 227 -2.37 7.90 -21.56
CA ALA A 227 -3.00 8.82 -22.51
C ALA A 227 -3.12 8.20 -23.92
N ALA A 228 -2.08 7.52 -24.39
CA ALA A 228 -2.09 6.83 -25.67
C ALA A 228 -3.12 5.70 -25.73
N ARG A 229 -3.23 4.89 -24.67
CA ARG A 229 -4.24 3.82 -24.54
C ARG A 229 -5.66 4.36 -24.52
N ALA A 230 -5.88 5.49 -23.87
CA ALA A 230 -7.16 6.19 -23.86
C ALA A 230 -7.41 7.03 -25.12
N LYS A 231 -6.49 7.02 -26.09
CA LYS A 231 -6.57 7.75 -27.38
C LYS A 231 -6.78 9.25 -27.22
N LEU A 232 -6.13 9.88 -26.25
CA LEU A 232 -6.33 11.30 -25.91
C LEU A 232 -5.63 12.27 -26.87
N GLY A 233 -4.88 11.79 -27.83
CA GLY A 233 -4.21 12.60 -28.84
C GLY A 233 -2.92 13.24 -28.34
N LYS A 234 -2.64 14.48 -28.79
CA LYS A 234 -1.39 15.19 -28.45
C LYS A 234 -1.37 15.63 -26.98
N PRO A 235 -0.19 15.84 -26.37
CA PRO A 235 -0.06 16.18 -24.94
C PRO A 235 -0.82 17.43 -24.49
N ASN A 236 -1.11 18.38 -25.41
CA ASN A 236 -1.88 19.58 -25.09
C ASN A 236 -3.41 19.38 -25.13
N ALA A 237 -3.90 18.23 -25.63
CA ALA A 237 -5.32 17.92 -25.74
C ALA A 237 -5.90 17.34 -24.43
N TRP A 238 -5.07 17.00 -23.47
CA TRP A 238 -5.45 16.42 -22.20
C TRP A 238 -4.56 16.97 -21.08
N GLN A 239 -4.87 16.62 -19.83
CA GLN A 239 -4.09 17.04 -18.67
C GLN A 239 -3.89 15.89 -17.68
N THR A 240 -2.84 15.98 -16.88
CA THR A 240 -2.61 15.09 -15.73
C THR A 240 -3.26 15.70 -14.50
N ARG A 241 -4.00 14.89 -13.73
CA ARG A 241 -4.58 15.29 -12.44
C ARG A 241 -4.23 14.29 -11.36
N TYR A 242 -3.60 14.74 -10.29
CA TYR A 242 -3.43 13.95 -9.09
C TYR A 242 -4.74 13.90 -8.31
N ILE A 243 -5.17 12.69 -7.95
CA ILE A 243 -6.34 12.47 -7.08
C ILE A 243 -5.80 12.10 -5.72
N GLU A 244 -5.99 13.02 -4.77
CA GLU A 244 -5.48 12.92 -3.43
C GLU A 244 -6.63 12.96 -2.41
N GLN A 245 -6.38 12.47 -1.21
CA GLN A 245 -7.32 12.62 -0.10
C GLN A 245 -7.46 14.11 0.24
N SER A 246 -8.70 14.57 0.28
CA SER A 246 -8.96 15.91 0.83
C SER A 246 -8.58 15.91 2.30
N ALA A 247 -7.64 16.78 2.69
CA ALA A 247 -7.33 16.98 4.10
C ALA A 247 -8.62 17.41 4.85
N LYS A 248 -8.85 16.82 6.01
CA LYS A 248 -10.02 17.16 6.84
C LYS A 248 -10.02 18.66 7.13
N PRO A 249 -11.18 19.32 7.21
CA PRO A 249 -11.25 20.78 7.41
C PRO A 249 -10.42 21.28 8.60
N PHE A 250 -10.32 20.49 9.67
CA PHE A 250 -9.48 20.80 10.83
C PHE A 250 -7.98 20.74 10.50
N GLU A 251 -7.54 19.75 9.71
CA GLU A 251 -6.15 19.62 9.29
C GLU A 251 -5.73 20.74 8.33
N GLN A 252 -6.64 21.16 7.44
CA GLN A 252 -6.43 22.33 6.56
C GLN A 252 -6.31 23.62 7.39
N TRP A 253 -7.19 23.81 8.38
CA TRP A 253 -7.16 24.97 9.25
C TRP A 253 -5.90 24.98 10.12
N PHE A 254 -5.54 23.84 10.72
CA PHE A 254 -4.34 23.70 11.57
C PHE A 254 -3.06 23.82 10.75
N GLY A 255 -3.01 23.20 9.56
CA GLY A 255 -1.88 23.33 8.62
C GLY A 255 -1.68 24.77 8.16
N GLY A 256 -2.75 25.49 7.88
CA GLY A 256 -2.72 26.93 7.56
C GLY A 256 -2.23 27.79 8.74
N LEU A 257 -2.63 27.45 9.97
CA LEU A 257 -2.15 28.14 11.17
C LEU A 257 -0.65 27.92 11.38
N VAL A 258 -0.17 26.67 11.26
CA VAL A 258 1.25 26.31 11.43
C VAL A 258 2.12 26.90 10.32
N ALA A 259 1.64 26.96 9.08
CA ALA A 259 2.34 27.58 7.95
C ALA A 259 2.39 29.11 8.04
N SER A 260 1.58 29.76 8.87
CA SER A 260 1.63 31.20 9.09
C SER A 260 2.88 31.59 9.88
N HIS A 261 3.41 32.80 9.61
CA HIS A 261 4.55 33.33 10.37
C HIS A 261 4.30 33.39 11.89
N ALA A 262 3.06 33.60 12.30
CA ALA A 262 2.64 33.60 13.71
C ALA A 262 2.68 32.17 14.31
N GLY A 263 2.24 31.15 13.58
CA GLY A 263 2.26 29.76 14.02
C GLY A 263 3.68 29.21 14.14
N LEU A 264 4.56 29.53 13.19
CA LEU A 264 5.98 29.17 13.25
C LEU A 264 6.73 29.84 14.43
N GLY A 265 6.35 31.08 14.77
CA GLY A 265 6.87 31.78 15.94
C GLY A 265 6.47 31.10 17.26
N LEU A 266 5.19 30.68 17.35
CA LEU A 266 4.65 30.00 18.53
C LEU A 266 5.28 28.58 18.72
N LEU A 267 5.45 27.83 17.63
CA LEU A 267 6.10 26.51 17.64
C LEU A 267 7.58 26.60 18.08
N ARG A 268 8.30 27.63 17.63
CA ARG A 268 9.69 27.88 18.08
C ARG A 268 9.77 28.28 19.55
N ALA A 269 8.83 29.10 20.01
CA ALA A 269 8.80 29.56 21.41
C ALA A 269 8.38 28.47 22.41
N SER A 270 7.61 27.49 21.99
CA SER A 270 7.09 26.42 22.85
C SER A 270 8.01 25.18 22.97
N GLY A 271 9.11 25.10 22.22
CA GLY A 271 9.98 23.91 22.17
C GLY A 271 9.35 22.67 21.52
N VAL A 272 8.08 22.75 21.11
CA VAL A 272 7.35 21.64 20.48
C VAL A 272 7.92 21.27 19.10
N GLY A 273 8.57 22.24 18.42
CA GLY A 273 9.18 22.03 17.12
C GLY A 273 10.34 21.03 17.16
N GLU A 274 11.18 21.06 18.21
CA GLU A 274 12.26 20.08 18.38
C GLU A 274 11.72 18.69 18.75
N ALA A 275 10.68 18.63 19.57
CA ALA A 275 10.02 17.36 19.93
C ALA A 275 9.37 16.68 18.70
N LEU A 276 8.72 17.44 17.82
CA LEU A 276 8.13 16.95 16.57
C LEU A 276 9.19 16.46 15.56
N LEU A 277 10.34 17.17 15.46
CA LEU A 277 11.47 16.74 14.63
C LEU A 277 12.09 15.45 15.15
N LEU A 278 12.30 15.33 16.47
CA LEU A 278 12.81 14.12 17.10
C LEU A 278 11.85 12.95 16.94
N GLU A 279 10.55 13.20 17.05
CA GLU A 279 9.51 12.18 16.84
C GLU A 279 9.45 11.74 15.37
N HIS A 280 9.63 12.66 14.42
CA HIS A 280 9.68 12.33 12.99
C HIS A 280 10.91 11.47 12.65
N VAL A 281 12.10 11.83 13.12
CA VAL A 281 13.33 11.04 12.93
C VAL A 281 13.23 9.68 13.65
N ALA A 282 12.72 9.66 14.88
CA ALA A 282 12.48 8.43 15.61
C ALA A 282 11.42 7.54 14.94
N SER A 283 10.43 8.14 14.27
CA SER A 283 9.39 7.41 13.54
C SER A 283 9.93 6.72 12.29
N GLN A 284 10.87 7.33 11.59
CA GLN A 284 11.54 6.72 10.43
C GLN A 284 12.47 5.57 10.87
N ALA A 285 13.20 5.74 11.97
CA ALA A 285 14.06 4.69 12.53
C ALA A 285 13.27 3.47 13.07
N ARG A 286 12.01 3.68 13.46
CA ARG A 286 11.11 2.62 13.97
C ARG A 286 10.23 2.00 12.88
N ALA A 287 10.26 2.50 11.64
CA ALA A 287 9.40 2.00 10.56
C ALA A 287 9.41 0.46 10.41
N PRO A 288 10.56 -0.24 10.42
CA PRO A 288 10.58 -1.70 10.31
C PRO A 288 10.04 -2.44 11.53
N LEU A 289 9.90 -1.77 12.69
CA LEU A 289 9.38 -2.38 13.93
C LEU A 289 7.92 -2.03 14.20
N ARG A 290 7.34 -1.04 13.52
CA ARG A 290 5.97 -0.58 13.75
C ARG A 290 4.94 -1.70 13.60
N PHE A 291 5.14 -2.60 12.65
CA PHE A 291 4.23 -3.71 12.44
C PHE A 291 4.22 -4.66 13.66
N ILE A 292 5.36 -4.85 14.31
CA ILE A 292 5.48 -5.62 15.56
C ILE A 292 4.83 -4.83 16.72
N GLU A 293 5.07 -3.54 16.80
CA GLU A 293 4.46 -2.66 17.81
C GLU A 293 2.93 -2.60 17.67
N ASP A 294 2.39 -2.49 16.47
CA ASP A 294 0.95 -2.48 16.22
C ASP A 294 0.29 -3.83 16.50
N ALA A 295 0.98 -4.93 16.17
CA ALA A 295 0.54 -6.27 16.56
C ALA A 295 0.49 -6.46 18.08
N LEU A 296 1.39 -5.81 18.84
CA LEU A 296 1.45 -5.84 20.28
C LEU A 296 0.53 -4.83 20.98
N ARG A 297 0.26 -3.65 20.35
CA ARG A 297 -0.58 -2.58 20.94
C ARG A 297 -2.08 -2.85 20.91
N LYS A 298 -2.58 -3.62 19.96
CA LYS A 298 -4.02 -3.93 19.89
C LYS A 298 -4.41 -4.89 21.02
N ARG A 299 -4.55 -4.35 22.23
CA ARG A 299 -5.06 -5.06 23.40
C ARG A 299 -6.44 -5.64 23.09
N GLY A 300 -6.57 -6.97 23.08
CA GLY A 300 -7.87 -7.63 23.20
C GLY A 300 -8.22 -8.64 22.09
N SER A 301 -7.60 -8.62 20.92
CA SER A 301 -7.74 -9.70 19.95
C SER A 301 -6.51 -9.75 19.04
N VAL A 302 -5.69 -10.77 19.21
CA VAL A 302 -4.65 -11.12 18.25
C VAL A 302 -5.37 -11.59 16.99
N ARG A 303 -5.44 -10.73 15.98
CA ARG A 303 -5.89 -11.14 14.65
C ARG A 303 -4.70 -11.68 13.88
N VAL A 304 -4.80 -12.91 13.43
CA VAL A 304 -3.85 -13.43 12.44
C VAL A 304 -4.16 -12.74 11.12
N THR A 305 -3.38 -11.72 10.80
CA THR A 305 -3.52 -11.01 9.53
C THR A 305 -2.49 -11.60 8.56
N PRO A 306 -2.90 -12.25 7.48
CA PRO A 306 -1.97 -12.67 6.44
C PRO A 306 -1.35 -11.44 5.79
N LEU A 307 -0.02 -11.44 5.69
CA LEU A 307 0.75 -10.31 5.18
C LEU A 307 1.43 -10.68 3.87
N ALA A 308 1.37 -9.76 2.93
CA ALA A 308 2.18 -9.73 1.73
C ALA A 308 3.10 -8.51 1.82
N HIS A 309 4.20 -8.64 2.57
CA HIS A 309 5.13 -7.56 2.88
C HIS A 309 6.56 -7.95 2.51
N CYS A 310 7.31 -7.02 1.89
CA CYS A 310 8.74 -7.15 1.67
C CYS A 310 9.50 -6.43 2.79
N PHE A 311 10.39 -7.15 3.47
CA PHE A 311 11.34 -6.54 4.42
C PHE A 311 12.55 -5.91 3.70
N CYS A 312 12.36 -5.52 2.46
CA CYS A 312 13.35 -4.81 1.68
C CYS A 312 13.45 -3.38 2.23
N THR A 313 14.51 -3.07 2.96
CA THR A 313 14.80 -1.69 3.35
C THR A 313 15.37 -0.97 2.14
N SER A 314 14.69 0.09 1.67
CA SER A 314 15.38 1.11 0.90
C SER A 314 16.33 1.81 1.88
N THR A 315 17.64 1.54 1.79
CA THR A 315 18.63 2.41 2.41
C THR A 315 18.52 3.78 1.74
N PRO A 316 18.55 4.87 2.51
CA PRO A 316 18.49 6.22 1.96
C PRO A 316 19.66 6.53 1.05
#